data_8646553c50226927ec96e6a85eab4dfa
#
_entry.id   8646553c50226927ec96e6a85eab4dfa
#
_cell.length_a   1.000
_cell.length_b   1.000
_cell.length_c   1.000
_cell.angle_alpha   90.00
_cell.angle_beta   90.00
_cell.angle_gamma   90.00
#
_symmetry.space_group_name_H-M   'P 1'
#
loop_
_entity.id
_entity.type
_entity.pdbx_description
1 polymer ?
#
loop_
_entity_poly.entity_id
_entity_poly.type
_entity_poly.pdbx_seq_one_letter_code
_entity_poly.pdbx_strand_id
1 'polypeptide(L)'
;LSQSLFAPLYSLPAASIPQALDQLSPSLYGDMMLSARQGFYGFADQVSQRLGTRRAAQGRAQNVAAACGDACAGLPNAAPRSVAGPLGTTAWLSGFGQWAQVATAAAPGFQSSLVGVMAGLDVELAPGFVGGVALGGGSANTFAGNGATALGSALQAMVYGEYAAGSFFLGGQVAYLLFDQATTRPLGAWNSVSRDSLVTSGVGGQIAAGLRLGFDGWIVEPTLALAALALSSPATVEQNPNGLAQQVNGQSLTSVRGAVTLPVSRTLALADQRSLTVRGLLGWAHEFADVSATTQAAFAAAPGVPFATTTAAIARDSALLGLSADFAFDEGVTFFAGWQGSIGSSSTAQTFRAGLRMTW
;
A
#
# COMPACT_ATOMS: atom_id res chain seq x y z
N LEU A 1 21.93 30.65 23.07
CA LEU A 1 21.24 29.87 21.99
C LEU A 1 21.18 30.63 20.67
N SER A 2 20.80 31.93 20.67
CA SER A 2 20.61 32.68 19.43
C SER A 2 21.91 32.81 18.58
N GLN A 3 23.05 33.06 19.21
CA GLN A 3 24.30 33.23 18.45
C GLN A 3 24.83 31.93 17.84
N SER A 4 24.80 30.80 18.57
CA SER A 4 25.32 29.54 18.04
C SER A 4 24.37 28.92 16.98
N LEU A 5 23.06 29.16 17.07
CA LEU A 5 22.09 28.68 16.10
C LEU A 5 22.13 29.51 14.79
N PHE A 6 22.21 30.83 14.88
CA PHE A 6 22.09 31.71 13.73
C PHE A 6 23.45 32.14 13.16
N ALA A 7 24.56 32.10 13.94
CA ALA A 7 25.87 32.52 13.46
C ALA A 7 26.31 31.84 12.14
N PRO A 8 26.11 30.52 11.93
CA PRO A 8 26.43 29.91 10.65
C PRO A 8 25.66 30.50 9.47
N LEU A 9 24.36 30.89 9.69
CA LEU A 9 23.53 31.45 8.62
C LEU A 9 24.08 32.81 8.10
N TYR A 10 24.70 33.62 8.97
CA TYR A 10 25.25 34.90 8.56
C TYR A 10 26.47 34.75 7.64
N SER A 11 27.14 33.60 7.65
CA SER A 11 28.31 33.33 6.80
C SER A 11 27.93 32.70 5.46
N LEU A 12 26.66 32.30 5.27
CA LEU A 12 26.20 31.67 4.04
C LEU A 12 25.92 32.71 2.94
N PRO A 13 26.13 32.34 1.67
CA PRO A 13 25.58 33.09 0.55
C PRO A 13 24.04 33.16 0.67
N ALA A 14 23.45 34.30 0.34
CA ALA A 14 22.00 34.51 0.44
C ALA A 14 21.17 33.39 -0.25
N ALA A 15 21.65 32.88 -1.38
CA ALA A 15 21.01 31.79 -2.11
C ALA A 15 20.98 30.45 -1.36
N SER A 16 21.83 30.23 -0.37
CA SER A 16 21.93 28.99 0.42
C SER A 16 21.13 29.06 1.71
N ILE A 17 20.67 30.24 2.12
CA ILE A 17 19.91 30.40 3.38
C ILE A 17 18.57 29.63 3.37
N PRO A 18 17.76 29.66 2.30
CA PRO A 18 16.50 28.88 2.28
C PRO A 18 16.74 27.38 2.49
N GLN A 19 17.71 26.80 1.81
CA GLN A 19 18.06 25.38 1.97
C GLN A 19 18.53 25.07 3.41
N ALA A 20 19.33 25.95 4.02
CA ALA A 20 19.76 25.77 5.40
C ALA A 20 18.58 25.82 6.39
N LEU A 21 17.60 26.71 6.16
CA LEU A 21 16.38 26.78 6.96
C LEU A 21 15.50 25.54 6.75
N ASP A 22 15.39 25.04 5.51
CA ASP A 22 14.63 23.80 5.23
C ASP A 22 15.25 22.60 5.95
N GLN A 23 16.56 22.54 6.12
CA GLN A 23 17.24 21.51 6.90
C GLN A 23 16.92 21.55 8.40
N LEU A 24 16.46 22.69 8.92
CA LEU A 24 15.94 22.78 10.30
C LEU A 24 14.50 22.30 10.43
N SER A 25 13.81 22.05 9.32
CA SER A 25 12.41 21.59 9.34
C SER A 25 12.29 20.13 9.81
N PRO A 26 11.35 19.81 10.69
CA PRO A 26 11.00 18.44 11.08
C PRO A 26 10.06 17.76 10.10
N SER A 27 9.94 18.22 8.84
CA SER A 27 8.96 17.71 7.86
C SER A 27 9.08 16.20 7.63
N LEU A 28 10.30 15.63 7.74
CA LEU A 28 10.53 14.20 7.60
C LEU A 28 9.58 13.34 8.44
N TYR A 29 9.28 13.75 9.67
CA TYR A 29 8.38 13.00 10.56
C TYR A 29 6.94 12.94 10.02
N GLY A 30 6.46 14.02 9.41
CA GLY A 30 5.19 14.05 8.70
C GLY A 30 5.22 13.25 7.39
N ASP A 31 6.33 13.32 6.65
CA ASP A 31 6.54 12.53 5.43
C ASP A 31 6.53 11.03 5.72
N MET A 32 7.09 10.59 6.87
CA MET A 32 7.02 9.21 7.35
C MET A 32 5.57 8.76 7.58
N MET A 33 4.70 9.61 8.14
CA MET A 33 3.28 9.30 8.32
C MET A 33 2.57 9.08 6.97
N LEU A 34 2.82 9.94 5.99
CA LEU A 34 2.26 9.80 4.63
C LEU A 34 2.84 8.57 3.90
N SER A 35 4.12 8.25 4.12
CA SER A 35 4.75 7.04 3.58
C SER A 35 4.15 5.77 4.19
N ALA A 36 3.91 5.73 5.51
CA ALA A 36 3.27 4.61 6.19
C ALA A 36 1.83 4.41 5.70
N ARG A 37 1.07 5.50 5.48
CA ARG A 37 -0.24 5.45 4.83
C ARG A 37 -0.15 4.80 3.44
N GLN A 38 0.82 5.21 2.63
CA GLN A 38 1.01 4.64 1.29
C GLN A 38 1.36 3.15 1.35
N GLY A 39 2.19 2.75 2.32
CA GLY A 39 2.52 1.35 2.58
C GLY A 39 1.29 0.51 2.95
N PHE A 40 0.40 1.02 3.81
CA PHE A 40 -0.86 0.35 4.13
C PHE A 40 -1.65 0.00 2.87
N TYR A 41 -1.85 0.97 1.97
CA TYR A 41 -2.58 0.72 0.73
C TYR A 41 -1.86 -0.27 -0.19
N GLY A 42 -0.53 -0.23 -0.25
CA GLY A 42 0.26 -1.19 -1.02
C GLY A 42 0.06 -2.63 -0.58
N PHE A 43 0.03 -2.89 0.72
CA PHE A 43 -0.28 -4.21 1.29
C PHE A 43 -1.77 -4.58 1.10
N ALA A 44 -2.70 -3.64 1.34
CA ALA A 44 -4.14 -3.86 1.20
C ALA A 44 -4.53 -4.23 -0.23
N ASP A 45 -3.88 -3.63 -1.22
CA ASP A 45 -4.08 -3.93 -2.63
C ASP A 45 -3.64 -5.36 -3.00
N GLN A 46 -2.61 -5.93 -2.33
CA GLN A 46 -2.21 -7.34 -2.53
C GLN A 46 -3.36 -8.29 -2.20
N VAL A 47 -4.02 -8.09 -1.06
CA VAL A 47 -5.17 -8.91 -0.63
C VAL A 47 -6.37 -8.68 -1.54
N SER A 48 -6.70 -7.43 -1.88
CA SER A 48 -7.81 -7.10 -2.79
C SER A 48 -7.66 -7.79 -4.15
N GLN A 49 -6.43 -7.81 -4.68
CA GLN A 49 -6.13 -8.50 -5.93
C GLN A 49 -6.16 -10.03 -5.76
N ARG A 50 -5.73 -10.56 -4.60
CA ARG A 50 -5.88 -11.98 -4.29
C ARG A 50 -7.34 -12.41 -4.35
N LEU A 51 -8.25 -11.68 -3.71
CA LEU A 51 -9.68 -11.94 -3.74
C LEU A 51 -10.25 -11.84 -5.16
N GLY A 52 -9.87 -10.82 -5.93
CA GLY A 52 -10.27 -10.68 -7.33
C GLY A 52 -9.83 -11.83 -8.24
N THR A 53 -8.62 -12.37 -8.04
CA THR A 53 -8.16 -13.55 -8.82
C THR A 53 -8.89 -14.83 -8.43
N ARG A 54 -9.28 -14.98 -7.16
CA ARG A 54 -10.10 -16.10 -6.69
C ARG A 54 -11.48 -16.08 -7.34
N ARG A 55 -12.17 -14.93 -7.35
CA ARG A 55 -13.45 -14.77 -8.07
C ARG A 55 -13.33 -15.16 -9.54
N ALA A 56 -12.24 -14.75 -10.19
CA ALA A 56 -11.99 -15.11 -11.58
C ALA A 56 -11.86 -16.63 -11.80
N ALA A 57 -11.29 -17.36 -10.85
CA ALA A 57 -11.18 -18.82 -10.91
C ALA A 57 -12.54 -19.52 -10.69
N GLN A 58 -13.35 -19.07 -9.72
CA GLN A 58 -14.68 -19.63 -9.43
C GLN A 58 -15.62 -19.51 -10.63
N GLY A 59 -15.65 -18.38 -11.33
CA GLY A 59 -16.50 -18.22 -12.49
C GLY A 59 -16.09 -19.06 -13.70
N ARG A 60 -14.84 -19.53 -13.76
CA ARG A 60 -14.43 -20.53 -14.76
C ARG A 60 -15.14 -21.85 -14.54
N ALA A 61 -15.17 -22.32 -13.32
CA ALA A 61 -15.86 -23.56 -12.95
C ALA A 61 -17.37 -23.51 -13.27
N GLN A 62 -18.02 -22.37 -12.98
CA GLN A 62 -19.44 -22.17 -13.29
C GLN A 62 -19.73 -22.11 -14.80
N ASN A 63 -18.89 -21.41 -15.58
CA ASN A 63 -19.08 -21.30 -17.03
C ASN A 63 -18.82 -22.63 -17.77
N VAL A 64 -17.87 -23.44 -17.31
CA VAL A 64 -17.63 -24.77 -17.87
C VAL A 64 -18.80 -25.69 -17.55
N ALA A 65 -19.32 -25.68 -16.31
CA ALA A 65 -20.49 -26.44 -15.94
C ALA A 65 -21.75 -26.04 -16.73
N ALA A 66 -21.96 -24.72 -16.95
CA ALA A 66 -23.08 -24.22 -17.75
C ALA A 66 -22.96 -24.51 -19.24
N ALA A 67 -21.74 -24.51 -19.79
CA ALA A 67 -21.51 -24.81 -21.21
C ALA A 67 -21.60 -26.30 -21.54
N CYS A 68 -21.32 -27.16 -20.57
CA CYS A 68 -21.39 -28.60 -20.75
C CYS A 68 -22.82 -29.18 -20.62
N GLY A 69 -23.71 -28.57 -19.81
CA GLY A 69 -25.06 -29.10 -19.54
C GLY A 69 -25.06 -30.60 -19.26
N ASP A 70 -26.13 -31.28 -19.70
CA ASP A 70 -26.28 -32.75 -19.53
C ASP A 70 -25.24 -33.58 -20.31
N ALA A 71 -24.52 -32.99 -21.28
CA ALA A 71 -23.51 -33.69 -22.07
C ALA A 71 -22.26 -34.08 -21.26
N CYS A 72 -22.00 -33.44 -20.13
CA CYS A 72 -20.91 -33.77 -19.22
C CYS A 72 -21.29 -34.76 -18.11
N ALA A 73 -22.55 -35.10 -17.94
CA ALA A 73 -23.00 -36.02 -16.89
C ALA A 73 -22.49 -37.46 -17.00
N GLY A 74 -21.92 -37.84 -18.19
CA GLY A 74 -21.39 -39.17 -18.47
C GLY A 74 -19.86 -39.27 -18.60
N LEU A 75 -19.12 -38.17 -18.48
CA LEU A 75 -17.66 -38.18 -18.61
C LEU A 75 -16.97 -38.16 -17.25
N PRO A 76 -16.24 -39.22 -16.86
CA PRO A 76 -15.65 -39.32 -15.52
C PRO A 76 -14.58 -38.25 -15.17
N ASN A 77 -14.22 -37.37 -16.13
CA ASN A 77 -13.17 -36.38 -15.98
C ASN A 77 -13.53 -34.96 -16.49
N ALA A 78 -14.80 -34.66 -16.78
CA ALA A 78 -15.20 -33.40 -17.42
C ALA A 78 -15.60 -32.27 -16.45
N ALA A 79 -15.77 -32.54 -15.18
CA ALA A 79 -15.79 -31.47 -14.18
C ALA A 79 -14.34 -31.10 -13.85
N PRO A 80 -13.94 -29.82 -13.89
CA PRO A 80 -12.72 -29.42 -13.20
C PRO A 80 -12.92 -29.87 -11.75
N ARG A 81 -12.28 -30.97 -11.37
CA ARG A 81 -12.10 -31.29 -9.98
C ARG A 81 -11.38 -30.08 -9.39
N SER A 82 -12.07 -29.20 -8.70
CA SER A 82 -11.40 -28.45 -7.67
C SER A 82 -10.71 -29.52 -6.81
N VAL A 83 -9.40 -29.65 -6.91
CA VAL A 83 -8.59 -30.34 -5.93
C VAL A 83 -8.63 -29.41 -4.70
N ALA A 84 -9.84 -29.19 -4.21
CA ALA A 84 -10.08 -28.69 -2.90
C ALA A 84 -9.85 -29.89 -2.00
N GLY A 85 -8.83 -29.85 -1.18
CA GLY A 85 -8.83 -30.55 0.09
C GLY A 85 -10.18 -30.26 0.76
N PRO A 86 -10.57 -30.96 1.81
CA PRO A 86 -11.90 -30.86 2.40
C PRO A 86 -12.38 -29.44 2.74
N LEU A 87 -11.54 -28.40 2.58
CA LEU A 87 -11.86 -26.99 2.84
C LEU A 87 -11.31 -26.00 1.78
N GLY A 88 -10.84 -26.44 0.58
CA GLY A 88 -10.37 -25.54 -0.49
C GLY A 88 -9.33 -24.50 -0.02
N THR A 89 -8.23 -24.98 0.53
CA THR A 89 -7.18 -24.11 1.10
C THR A 89 -6.22 -23.61 0.00
N THR A 90 -5.85 -22.35 0.04
CA THR A 90 -4.84 -21.77 -0.84
C THR A 90 -3.77 -21.05 -0.02
N ALA A 91 -2.50 -21.38 -0.25
CA ALA A 91 -1.37 -20.57 0.17
C ALA A 91 -0.89 -19.69 -0.99
N TRP A 92 -0.45 -18.49 -0.67
CA TRP A 92 0.11 -17.58 -1.66
C TRP A 92 1.30 -16.82 -1.10
N LEU A 93 2.24 -16.48 -1.97
CA LEU A 93 3.43 -15.70 -1.70
C LEU A 93 3.59 -14.65 -2.80
N SER A 94 3.84 -13.41 -2.42
CA SER A 94 4.06 -12.28 -3.33
C SER A 94 5.27 -11.49 -2.90
N GLY A 95 6.24 -11.28 -3.80
CA GLY A 95 7.22 -10.21 -3.71
C GLY A 95 6.64 -8.95 -4.33
N PHE A 96 6.92 -7.79 -3.76
CA PHE A 96 6.45 -6.52 -4.30
C PHE A 96 7.45 -5.39 -4.04
N GLY A 97 7.37 -4.36 -4.90
CA GLY A 97 8.04 -3.08 -4.74
C GLY A 97 7.09 -1.94 -5.03
N GLN A 98 7.00 -1.00 -4.11
CA GLN A 98 6.20 0.20 -4.21
C GLN A 98 7.10 1.43 -4.16
N TRP A 99 6.86 2.38 -5.03
CA TRP A 99 7.52 3.69 -5.05
C TRP A 99 6.45 4.76 -5.12
N ALA A 100 6.60 5.78 -4.29
CA ALA A 100 5.70 6.93 -4.30
C ALA A 100 6.51 8.22 -4.25
N GLN A 101 5.95 9.26 -4.84
CA GLN A 101 6.49 10.60 -4.85
C GLN A 101 5.39 11.60 -4.60
N VAL A 102 5.69 12.59 -3.77
CA VAL A 102 4.87 13.78 -3.56
C VAL A 102 5.71 15.00 -3.94
N ALA A 103 5.19 15.84 -4.82
CA ALA A 103 5.87 17.04 -5.27
C ALA A 103 4.86 18.19 -5.38
N THR A 104 5.14 19.30 -4.70
CA THR A 104 4.34 20.51 -4.75
C THR A 104 5.26 21.72 -4.86
N ALA A 105 4.75 22.86 -5.36
CA ALA A 105 5.49 24.12 -5.38
C ALA A 105 5.52 24.82 -4.00
N ALA A 106 4.62 24.43 -3.09
CA ALA A 106 4.39 25.14 -1.82
C ALA A 106 5.23 24.60 -0.65
N ALA A 107 5.74 23.36 -0.74
CA ALA A 107 6.55 22.73 0.31
C ALA A 107 7.52 21.73 -0.32
N PRO A 108 8.67 21.46 0.34
CA PRO A 108 9.54 20.37 -0.06
C PRO A 108 8.73 19.05 -0.13
N GLY A 109 8.81 18.37 -1.26
CA GLY A 109 8.17 17.08 -1.44
C GLY A 109 8.97 15.95 -0.80
N PHE A 110 8.53 14.72 -1.01
CA PHE A 110 9.26 13.53 -0.56
C PHE A 110 9.10 12.37 -1.55
N GLN A 111 9.99 11.41 -1.43
CA GLN A 111 9.90 10.12 -2.10
C GLN A 111 9.87 9.01 -1.05
N SER A 112 9.14 7.95 -1.33
CA SER A 112 9.16 6.76 -0.48
C SER A 112 9.25 5.48 -1.30
N SER A 113 9.84 4.46 -0.70
CA SER A 113 9.87 3.12 -1.26
C SER A 113 9.58 2.07 -0.19
N LEU A 114 8.85 1.04 -0.60
CA LEU A 114 8.58 -0.15 0.22
C LEU A 114 8.82 -1.39 -0.66
N VAL A 115 9.85 -2.15 -0.35
CA VAL A 115 10.18 -3.38 -1.08
C VAL A 115 10.16 -4.55 -0.11
N GLY A 116 9.38 -5.57 -0.43
CA GLY A 116 9.17 -6.66 0.51
C GLY A 116 8.48 -7.87 -0.05
N VAL A 117 8.04 -8.71 0.87
CA VAL A 117 7.30 -9.92 0.61
C VAL A 117 6.03 -9.96 1.45
N MET A 118 5.01 -10.65 0.96
CA MET A 118 3.78 -10.91 1.67
C MET A 118 3.35 -12.36 1.42
N ALA A 119 2.96 -13.06 2.47
CA ALA A 119 2.43 -14.41 2.39
C ALA A 119 1.06 -14.48 3.06
N GLY A 120 0.21 -15.38 2.59
CA GLY A 120 -1.11 -15.57 3.18
C GLY A 120 -1.68 -16.95 2.91
N LEU A 121 -2.70 -17.24 3.69
CA LEU A 121 -3.52 -18.44 3.60
C LEU A 121 -4.99 -18.02 3.55
N ASP A 122 -5.75 -18.62 2.67
CA ASP A 122 -7.20 -18.47 2.65
C ASP A 122 -7.89 -19.83 2.46
N VAL A 123 -9.08 -19.94 3.04
CA VAL A 123 -9.87 -21.15 3.04
C VAL A 123 -11.34 -20.81 2.75
N GLU A 124 -12.03 -21.67 2.03
CA GLU A 124 -13.47 -21.57 1.85
C GLU A 124 -14.17 -22.12 3.11
N LEU A 125 -14.71 -21.21 3.92
CA LEU A 125 -15.37 -21.53 5.21
C LEU A 125 -16.81 -22.01 5.02
N ALA A 126 -17.46 -21.56 3.96
CA ALA A 126 -18.79 -21.96 3.54
C ALA A 126 -18.94 -21.69 2.02
N PRO A 127 -19.94 -22.27 1.34
CA PRO A 127 -20.19 -21.98 -0.07
C PRO A 127 -20.25 -20.48 -0.36
N GLY A 128 -19.32 -19.99 -1.16
CA GLY A 128 -19.19 -18.57 -1.50
C GLY A 128 -18.57 -17.69 -0.43
N PHE A 129 -18.21 -18.20 0.76
CA PHE A 129 -17.55 -17.44 1.82
C PHE A 129 -16.11 -17.91 2.04
N VAL A 130 -15.18 -16.99 1.87
CA VAL A 130 -13.74 -17.17 2.04
C VAL A 130 -13.25 -16.33 3.19
N GLY A 131 -12.42 -16.92 4.04
CA GLY A 131 -11.65 -16.20 5.05
C GLY A 131 -10.17 -16.48 4.92
N GLY A 132 -9.33 -15.52 5.31
CA GLY A 132 -7.89 -15.67 5.23
C GLY A 132 -7.13 -14.74 6.15
N VAL A 133 -5.85 -15.04 6.27
CA VAL A 133 -4.88 -14.23 7.01
C VAL A 133 -3.65 -13.98 6.12
N ALA A 134 -3.00 -12.85 6.32
CA ALA A 134 -1.77 -12.54 5.63
C ALA A 134 -0.80 -11.78 6.52
N LEU A 135 0.49 -11.97 6.26
CA LEU A 135 1.60 -11.27 6.90
C LEU A 135 2.54 -10.78 5.81
N GLY A 136 2.89 -9.51 5.86
CA GLY A 136 3.83 -8.89 4.93
C GLY A 136 4.85 -8.04 5.67
N GLY A 137 6.03 -7.92 5.08
CA GLY A 137 7.08 -7.06 5.60
C GLY A 137 8.14 -6.75 4.55
N GLY A 138 8.94 -5.72 4.82
CA GLY A 138 9.97 -5.29 3.90
C GLY A 138 10.74 -4.07 4.37
N SER A 139 11.66 -3.61 3.53
CA SER A 139 12.39 -2.36 3.72
C SER A 139 11.52 -1.18 3.35
N ALA A 140 11.39 -0.21 4.25
CA ALA A 140 10.60 1.01 4.11
C ALA A 140 11.50 2.24 4.24
N ASN A 141 11.58 3.04 3.18
CA ASN A 141 12.45 4.20 3.13
C ASN A 141 11.68 5.46 2.73
N THR A 142 12.01 6.57 3.37
CA THR A 142 11.46 7.90 3.06
C THR A 142 12.62 8.88 2.88
N PHE A 143 12.58 9.66 1.81
CA PHE A 143 13.57 10.65 1.43
C PHE A 143 12.87 12.00 1.30
N ALA A 144 13.06 12.88 2.27
CA ALA A 144 12.48 14.23 2.26
C ALA A 144 13.24 15.16 1.32
N GLY A 145 12.54 16.14 0.74
CA GLY A 145 13.13 17.11 -0.20
C GLY A 145 14.19 18.02 0.41
N ASN A 146 14.24 18.13 1.74
CA ASN A 146 15.30 18.86 2.48
C ASN A 146 16.57 18.03 2.73
N GLY A 147 16.65 16.80 2.18
CA GLY A 147 17.77 15.88 2.32
C GLY A 147 17.74 14.99 3.56
N ALA A 148 16.71 15.10 4.40
CA ALA A 148 16.53 14.19 5.52
C ALA A 148 16.03 12.83 5.03
N THR A 149 16.39 11.76 5.74
CA THR A 149 16.03 10.39 5.37
C THR A 149 15.51 9.59 6.58
N ALA A 150 14.57 8.70 6.32
CA ALA A 150 14.13 7.67 7.27
C ALA A 150 14.25 6.31 6.58
N LEU A 151 15.08 5.43 7.13
CA LEU A 151 15.38 4.12 6.59
C LEU A 151 15.04 3.05 7.62
N GLY A 152 14.37 1.98 7.20
CA GLY A 152 14.00 0.93 8.15
C GLY A 152 13.14 -0.16 7.54
N SER A 153 12.22 -0.68 8.34
CA SER A 153 11.37 -1.80 7.98
C SER A 153 9.89 -1.52 8.23
N ALA A 154 9.05 -2.21 7.48
CA ALA A 154 7.61 -2.26 7.68
C ALA A 154 7.17 -3.70 7.92
N LEU A 155 6.16 -3.86 8.78
CA LEU A 155 5.45 -5.11 9.03
C LEU A 155 3.95 -4.83 9.02
N GLN A 156 3.17 -5.71 8.37
CA GLN A 156 1.71 -5.63 8.36
C GLN A 156 1.10 -7.02 8.51
N ALA A 157 0.21 -7.18 9.49
CA ALA A 157 -0.61 -8.37 9.68
C ALA A 157 -2.06 -8.07 9.31
N MET A 158 -2.73 -9.00 8.62
CA MET A 158 -4.05 -8.78 8.07
C MET A 158 -4.95 -10.01 8.26
N VAL A 159 -6.24 -9.74 8.49
CA VAL A 159 -7.33 -10.71 8.38
C VAL A 159 -8.26 -10.20 7.28
N TYR A 160 -8.71 -11.10 6.41
CA TYR A 160 -9.57 -10.72 5.30
C TYR A 160 -10.62 -11.79 5.01
N GLY A 161 -11.66 -11.38 4.32
CA GLY A 161 -12.69 -12.32 3.86
C GLY A 161 -13.52 -11.72 2.74
N GLU A 162 -14.25 -12.61 2.06
CA GLU A 162 -15.14 -12.25 0.98
C GLU A 162 -16.31 -13.21 0.90
N TYR A 163 -17.49 -12.67 0.71
CA TYR A 163 -18.69 -13.41 0.36
C TYR A 163 -19.07 -13.10 -1.08
N ALA A 164 -19.29 -14.13 -1.87
CA ALA A 164 -19.73 -14.03 -3.26
C ALA A 164 -20.99 -14.90 -3.49
N ALA A 165 -22.05 -14.31 -4.03
CA ALA A 165 -23.30 -14.97 -4.34
C ALA A 165 -23.82 -14.49 -5.70
N GLY A 166 -23.97 -15.42 -6.66
CA GLY A 166 -24.33 -15.08 -8.03
C GLY A 166 -23.33 -14.10 -8.64
N SER A 167 -23.83 -12.96 -9.08
CA SER A 167 -22.98 -11.87 -9.62
C SER A 167 -22.48 -10.89 -8.56
N PHE A 168 -22.97 -10.93 -7.34
CA PHE A 168 -22.60 -10.00 -6.28
C PHE A 168 -21.43 -10.52 -5.45
N PHE A 169 -20.55 -9.62 -5.01
CA PHE A 169 -19.56 -9.90 -3.99
C PHE A 169 -19.42 -8.77 -2.98
N LEU A 170 -19.06 -9.13 -1.75
CA LEU A 170 -18.74 -8.22 -0.64
C LEU A 170 -17.51 -8.76 0.05
N GLY A 171 -16.42 -7.98 0.05
CA GLY A 171 -15.18 -8.32 0.71
C GLY A 171 -14.77 -7.29 1.75
N GLY A 172 -13.90 -7.71 2.66
CA GLY A 172 -13.33 -6.82 3.66
C GLY A 172 -12.01 -7.31 4.19
N GLN A 173 -11.24 -6.39 4.76
CA GLN A 173 -9.97 -6.67 5.41
C GLN A 173 -9.71 -5.69 6.53
N VAL A 174 -9.01 -6.16 7.56
CA VAL A 174 -8.50 -5.36 8.68
C VAL A 174 -7.04 -5.68 8.86
N ALA A 175 -6.23 -4.65 9.11
CA ALA A 175 -4.79 -4.77 9.25
C ALA A 175 -4.25 -3.96 10.42
N TYR A 176 -3.21 -4.48 11.04
CA TYR A 176 -2.31 -3.76 11.94
C TYR A 176 -0.96 -3.60 11.26
N LEU A 177 -0.37 -2.43 11.36
CA LEU A 177 0.91 -2.12 10.73
C LEU A 177 1.89 -1.47 11.70
N LEU A 178 3.18 -1.71 11.46
CA LEU A 178 4.32 -1.14 12.15
C LEU A 178 5.35 -0.69 11.12
N PHE A 179 5.88 0.52 11.29
CA PHE A 179 7.04 1.04 10.57
C PHE A 179 8.09 1.43 11.59
N ASP A 180 9.23 0.74 11.59
CA ASP A 180 10.38 1.03 12.44
C ASP A 180 11.47 1.63 11.58
N GLN A 181 11.77 2.92 11.78
CA GLN A 181 12.66 3.67 10.92
C GLN A 181 13.66 4.50 11.72
N ALA A 182 14.94 4.43 11.31
CA ALA A 182 15.99 5.31 11.79
C ALA A 182 16.03 6.56 10.90
N THR A 183 16.01 7.73 11.52
CA THR A 183 16.04 9.02 10.83
C THR A 183 17.42 9.63 10.83
N THR A 184 17.74 10.34 9.76
CA THR A 184 18.96 11.15 9.63
C THR A 184 18.60 12.48 8.99
N ARG A 185 18.86 13.58 9.70
CA ARG A 185 18.62 14.94 9.23
C ARG A 185 19.96 15.68 9.14
N PRO A 186 20.49 15.89 7.93
CA PRO A 186 21.75 16.61 7.71
C PRO A 186 21.53 18.11 7.97
N LEU A 187 22.47 18.73 8.63
CA LEU A 187 22.51 20.16 8.97
C LEU A 187 23.80 20.76 8.43
N GLY A 188 23.86 20.87 7.09
CA GLY A 188 25.10 21.22 6.38
C GLY A 188 25.74 22.55 6.80
N ALA A 189 24.90 23.59 7.03
CA ALA A 189 25.37 24.88 7.49
C ALA A 189 26.03 24.84 8.88
N TRP A 190 25.68 23.83 9.70
CA TRP A 190 26.21 23.63 11.05
C TRP A 190 27.26 22.50 11.10
N ASN A 191 27.62 21.93 9.96
CA ASN A 191 28.48 20.75 9.89
C ASN A 191 28.08 19.67 10.91
N SER A 192 26.78 19.36 10.96
CA SER A 192 26.15 18.51 11.98
C SER A 192 25.11 17.59 11.39
N VAL A 193 24.73 16.57 12.14
CA VAL A 193 23.68 15.62 11.77
C VAL A 193 22.84 15.30 13.00
N SER A 194 21.52 15.40 12.88
CA SER A 194 20.59 14.88 13.88
C SER A 194 20.15 13.47 13.50
N ARG A 195 20.02 12.60 14.50
CA ARG A 195 19.55 11.21 14.35
C ARG A 195 18.48 10.88 15.36
N ASP A 196 17.61 9.96 14.96
CA ASP A 196 16.57 9.42 15.83
C ASP A 196 16.14 8.02 15.33
N SER A 197 15.34 7.33 16.11
CA SER A 197 14.63 6.12 15.68
C SER A 197 13.21 6.16 16.19
N LEU A 198 12.26 5.80 15.33
CA LEU A 198 10.84 6.00 15.60
C LEU A 198 10.01 4.84 15.05
N VAL A 199 9.05 4.38 15.85
CA VAL A 199 8.05 3.41 15.43
C VAL A 199 6.72 4.10 15.19
N THR A 200 6.27 4.08 13.93
CA THR A 200 4.90 4.46 13.56
C THR A 200 4.04 3.21 13.52
N SER A 201 2.91 3.24 14.19
CA SER A 201 1.95 2.13 14.20
C SER A 201 0.58 2.57 13.71
N GLY A 202 -0.24 1.61 13.29
CA GLY A 202 -1.59 1.92 12.87
C GLY A 202 -2.51 0.72 12.71
N VAL A 203 -3.78 1.04 12.67
CA VAL A 203 -4.87 0.10 12.36
C VAL A 203 -5.65 0.66 11.19
N GLY A 204 -5.94 -0.20 10.23
CA GLY A 204 -6.76 0.17 9.09
C GLY A 204 -7.61 -0.99 8.60
N GLY A 205 -8.58 -0.65 7.78
CA GLY A 205 -9.45 -1.64 7.15
C GLY A 205 -10.02 -1.12 5.85
N GLN A 206 -10.55 -2.04 5.07
CA GLN A 206 -11.22 -1.75 3.81
C GLN A 206 -12.42 -2.69 3.65
N ILE A 207 -13.51 -2.15 3.12
CA ILE A 207 -14.63 -2.92 2.59
C ILE A 207 -14.76 -2.64 1.10
N ALA A 208 -15.16 -3.64 0.33
CA ALA A 208 -15.40 -3.49 -1.10
C ALA A 208 -16.59 -4.33 -1.51
N ALA A 209 -17.47 -3.76 -2.33
CA ALA A 209 -18.63 -4.46 -2.89
C ALA A 209 -18.68 -4.22 -4.41
N GLY A 210 -19.15 -5.21 -5.14
CA GLY A 210 -19.24 -5.10 -6.59
C GLY A 210 -20.06 -6.19 -7.24
N LEU A 211 -20.14 -6.08 -8.55
CA LEU A 211 -20.84 -7.03 -9.41
C LEU A 211 -19.82 -7.68 -10.35
N ARG A 212 -20.03 -8.95 -10.61
CA ARG A 212 -19.29 -9.71 -11.58
C ARG A 212 -20.16 -10.00 -12.80
N LEU A 213 -19.80 -9.40 -13.92
CA LEU A 213 -20.57 -9.46 -15.16
C LEU A 213 -19.73 -10.15 -16.24
N GLY A 214 -20.27 -11.21 -16.82
CA GLY A 214 -19.65 -11.95 -17.93
C GLY A 214 -20.22 -11.45 -19.28
N PHE A 215 -19.35 -11.18 -20.24
CA PHE A 215 -19.71 -10.80 -21.59
C PHE A 215 -18.67 -11.30 -22.60
N ASP A 216 -19.08 -12.16 -23.49
CA ASP A 216 -18.24 -12.70 -24.59
C ASP A 216 -16.82 -13.14 -24.15
N GLY A 217 -16.74 -13.90 -23.06
CA GLY A 217 -15.47 -14.37 -22.47
C GLY A 217 -14.68 -13.32 -21.70
N TRP A 218 -15.16 -12.08 -21.64
CA TRP A 218 -14.68 -11.04 -20.75
C TRP A 218 -15.44 -11.07 -19.44
N ILE A 219 -14.77 -10.69 -18.37
CA ILE A 219 -15.36 -10.47 -17.04
C ILE A 219 -15.08 -9.03 -16.65
N VAL A 220 -16.14 -8.30 -16.32
CA VAL A 220 -16.11 -6.91 -15.87
C VAL A 220 -16.62 -6.85 -14.44
N GLU A 221 -15.86 -6.24 -13.53
CA GLU A 221 -16.18 -6.22 -12.10
C GLU A 221 -16.26 -4.79 -11.56
N PRO A 222 -17.34 -4.00 -11.87
CA PRO A 222 -17.52 -2.69 -11.24
C PRO A 222 -17.54 -2.83 -9.73
N THR A 223 -16.67 -2.08 -9.05
CA THR A 223 -16.39 -2.22 -7.62
C THR A 223 -16.37 -0.86 -6.94
N LEU A 224 -17.04 -0.76 -5.80
CA LEU A 224 -16.94 0.34 -4.84
C LEU A 224 -16.12 -0.13 -3.64
N ALA A 225 -15.21 0.68 -3.17
CA ALA A 225 -14.42 0.41 -1.97
C ALA A 225 -14.37 1.63 -1.07
N LEU A 226 -14.35 1.38 0.24
CA LEU A 226 -14.11 2.37 1.28
C LEU A 226 -13.06 1.81 2.24
N ALA A 227 -12.00 2.57 2.46
CA ALA A 227 -10.93 2.23 3.38
C ALA A 227 -10.77 3.32 4.43
N ALA A 228 -10.44 2.92 5.65
CA ALA A 228 -10.10 3.82 6.76
C ALA A 228 -8.81 3.35 7.41
N LEU A 229 -7.98 4.31 7.85
CA LEU A 229 -6.70 4.07 8.48
C LEU A 229 -6.47 5.14 9.54
N ALA A 230 -6.02 4.72 10.71
CA ALA A 230 -5.51 5.59 11.77
C ALA A 230 -4.05 5.22 12.07
N LEU A 231 -3.16 6.19 11.95
CA LEU A 231 -1.74 6.08 12.26
C LEU A 231 -1.40 6.90 13.49
N SER A 232 -0.44 6.44 14.26
CA SER A 232 0.15 7.17 15.37
C SER A 232 1.66 6.94 15.47
N SER A 233 2.35 7.97 15.93
CA SER A 233 3.78 7.97 16.19
C SER A 233 4.01 8.66 17.53
N PRO A 234 4.82 8.10 18.44
CA PRO A 234 5.08 8.71 19.76
C PRO A 234 5.87 10.02 19.63
N ALA A 235 5.91 10.79 20.69
CA ALA A 235 6.86 11.88 20.82
C ALA A 235 8.28 11.34 20.92
N THR A 236 9.24 12.09 20.39
CA THR A 236 10.65 11.70 20.39
C THR A 236 11.59 12.89 20.57
N VAL A 237 12.85 12.61 20.84
CA VAL A 237 13.91 13.61 20.96
C VAL A 237 15.10 13.17 20.14
N GLU A 238 15.43 13.96 19.14
CA GLU A 238 16.61 13.70 18.30
C GLU A 238 17.90 13.75 19.12
N GLN A 239 18.91 13.04 18.63
CA GLN A 239 20.27 13.12 19.12
C GLN A 239 21.10 14.02 18.18
N ASN A 240 21.69 15.08 18.75
CA ASN A 240 22.54 15.99 18.02
C ASN A 240 23.63 16.58 18.95
N PRO A 241 24.94 16.40 18.61
CA PRO A 241 26.03 16.85 19.46
C PRO A 241 26.17 18.39 19.57
N ASN A 242 25.58 19.13 18.63
CA ASN A 242 25.73 20.59 18.54
C ASN A 242 24.52 21.36 19.11
N GLY A 243 23.63 20.69 19.88
CA GLY A 243 22.47 21.33 20.50
C GLY A 243 21.33 21.67 19.52
N LEU A 244 21.35 21.13 18.30
CA LEU A 244 20.33 21.31 17.27
C LEU A 244 19.30 20.17 17.25
N ALA A 245 19.33 19.31 18.27
CA ALA A 245 18.33 18.28 18.47
C ALA A 245 16.94 18.92 18.61
N GLN A 246 15.95 18.27 18.06
CA GLN A 246 14.55 18.67 18.21
C GLN A 246 13.79 17.69 19.11
N GLN A 247 12.91 18.22 19.93
CA GLN A 247 11.83 17.50 20.58
C GLN A 247 10.65 17.55 19.62
N VAL A 248 10.22 16.39 19.13
CA VAL A 248 9.12 16.26 18.18
C VAL A 248 7.93 15.67 18.94
N ASN A 249 6.80 16.33 18.88
CA ASN A 249 5.58 15.86 19.53
C ASN A 249 5.06 14.61 18.84
N GLY A 250 4.31 13.78 19.57
CA GLY A 250 3.57 12.67 19.00
C GLY A 250 2.63 13.15 17.90
N GLN A 251 2.47 12.33 16.86
CA GLN A 251 1.69 12.65 15.70
C GLN A 251 0.59 11.62 15.47
N SER A 252 -0.48 12.04 14.81
CA SER A 252 -1.54 11.17 14.31
C SER A 252 -1.90 11.58 12.90
N LEU A 253 -2.32 10.61 12.09
CA LEU A 253 -2.83 10.83 10.74
C LEU A 253 -4.01 9.89 10.51
N THR A 254 -5.09 10.43 9.98
CA THR A 254 -6.28 9.67 9.61
C THR A 254 -6.45 9.70 8.09
N SER A 255 -6.77 8.57 7.49
CA SER A 255 -7.12 8.46 6.09
C SER A 255 -8.48 7.80 5.96
N VAL A 256 -9.35 8.38 5.12
CA VAL A 256 -10.62 7.78 4.71
C VAL A 256 -10.68 7.91 3.19
N ARG A 257 -10.50 6.79 2.49
CA ARG A 257 -10.39 6.76 1.04
C ARG A 257 -11.53 5.97 0.41
N GLY A 258 -12.31 6.63 -0.45
CA GLY A 258 -13.27 6.00 -1.33
C GLY A 258 -12.64 5.69 -2.69
N ALA A 259 -13.05 4.60 -3.33
CA ALA A 259 -12.62 4.26 -4.68
C ALA A 259 -13.74 3.62 -5.49
N VAL A 260 -13.78 3.97 -6.78
CA VAL A 260 -14.59 3.31 -7.80
C VAL A 260 -13.63 2.71 -8.81
N THR A 261 -13.73 1.41 -9.02
CA THR A 261 -12.82 0.70 -9.95
C THR A 261 -13.61 -0.20 -10.90
N LEU A 262 -13.04 -0.41 -12.08
CA LEU A 262 -13.54 -1.29 -13.12
C LEU A 262 -12.44 -2.27 -13.55
N PRO A 263 -12.22 -3.35 -12.82
CA PRO A 263 -11.40 -4.46 -13.31
C PRO A 263 -12.07 -5.15 -14.50
N VAL A 264 -11.29 -5.39 -15.54
CA VAL A 264 -11.70 -6.13 -16.74
C VAL A 264 -10.70 -7.26 -16.96
N SER A 265 -11.17 -8.48 -17.10
CA SER A 265 -10.29 -9.62 -17.29
C SER A 265 -10.77 -10.57 -18.38
N ARG A 266 -9.83 -11.26 -19.01
CA ARG A 266 -10.07 -12.36 -19.93
C ARG A 266 -9.13 -13.51 -19.64
N THR A 267 -9.66 -14.72 -19.68
CA THR A 267 -8.87 -15.94 -19.56
C THR A 267 -8.74 -16.61 -20.93
N LEU A 268 -7.52 -16.90 -21.29
CA LEU A 268 -7.14 -17.60 -22.50
C LEU A 268 -6.77 -19.05 -22.11
N ALA A 269 -7.48 -20.02 -22.67
CA ALA A 269 -7.10 -21.42 -22.54
C ALA A 269 -5.86 -21.68 -23.43
N LEU A 270 -4.86 -22.35 -22.89
CA LEU A 270 -3.64 -22.76 -23.57
C LEU A 270 -3.62 -24.30 -23.69
N ALA A 271 -2.65 -24.83 -24.41
CA ALA A 271 -2.43 -26.29 -24.47
C ALA A 271 -2.10 -26.87 -23.10
N ASP A 272 -2.30 -28.16 -22.90
CA ASP A 272 -1.94 -28.91 -21.68
C ASP A 272 -2.63 -28.42 -20.41
N GLN A 273 -3.90 -28.04 -20.47
CA GLN A 273 -4.72 -27.54 -19.35
C GLN A 273 -4.20 -26.25 -18.70
N ARG A 274 -3.24 -25.58 -19.31
CA ARG A 274 -2.72 -24.29 -18.87
C ARG A 274 -3.67 -23.17 -19.23
N SER A 275 -3.60 -22.07 -18.48
CA SER A 275 -4.38 -20.87 -18.81
C SER A 275 -3.63 -19.59 -18.46
N LEU A 276 -3.89 -18.56 -19.25
CA LEU A 276 -3.40 -17.20 -19.00
C LEU A 276 -4.60 -16.29 -18.77
N THR A 277 -4.68 -15.68 -17.59
CA THR A 277 -5.67 -14.63 -17.31
C THR A 277 -4.99 -13.27 -17.32
N VAL A 278 -5.40 -12.39 -18.21
CA VAL A 278 -4.96 -11.00 -18.25
C VAL A 278 -6.04 -10.13 -17.64
N ARG A 279 -5.65 -9.16 -16.83
CA ARG A 279 -6.56 -8.21 -16.17
C ARG A 279 -6.03 -6.79 -16.30
N GLY A 280 -6.90 -5.89 -16.77
CA GLY A 280 -6.75 -4.44 -16.70
C GLY A 280 -7.60 -3.87 -15.56
N LEU A 281 -7.19 -2.74 -15.01
CA LEU A 281 -7.94 -1.99 -14.00
C LEU A 281 -7.91 -0.52 -14.37
N LEU A 282 -9.06 0.11 -14.35
CA LEU A 282 -9.26 1.55 -14.41
C LEU A 282 -10.09 1.97 -13.21
N GLY A 283 -9.78 3.10 -12.61
CA GLY A 283 -10.55 3.58 -11.46
C GLY A 283 -10.22 5.01 -11.08
N TRP A 284 -10.94 5.46 -10.08
CA TRP A 284 -10.75 6.75 -9.41
C TRP A 284 -10.85 6.55 -7.91
N ALA A 285 -10.04 7.29 -7.16
CA ALA A 285 -10.07 7.30 -5.71
C ALA A 285 -10.05 8.73 -5.18
N HIS A 286 -10.74 8.94 -4.07
CA HIS A 286 -10.82 10.22 -3.36
C HIS A 286 -10.44 10.04 -1.89
N GLU A 287 -9.59 10.93 -1.38
CA GLU A 287 -9.22 11.03 0.03
C GLU A 287 -10.10 12.07 0.72
N PHE A 288 -10.91 11.62 1.67
CA PHE A 288 -11.85 12.47 2.43
C PHE A 288 -11.20 13.09 3.66
N ALA A 289 -10.14 12.48 4.21
CA ALA A 289 -9.50 12.91 5.46
C ALA A 289 -8.16 13.64 5.19
N ASP A 290 -7.09 13.28 5.93
CA ASP A 290 -5.83 14.02 5.92
C ASP A 290 -5.04 13.80 4.64
N VAL A 291 -4.66 14.90 3.98
CA VAL A 291 -3.79 14.89 2.79
C VAL A 291 -2.38 15.38 3.09
N SER A 292 -2.16 15.94 4.28
CA SER A 292 -0.86 16.40 4.77
C SER A 292 -0.75 16.08 6.25
N ALA A 293 0.47 16.06 6.78
CA ALA A 293 0.74 15.90 8.20
C ALA A 293 1.41 17.18 8.75
N THR A 294 1.01 17.60 9.94
CA THR A 294 1.62 18.72 10.64
C THR A 294 2.46 18.20 11.79
N THR A 295 3.75 18.47 11.75
CA THR A 295 4.71 18.13 12.80
C THR A 295 4.94 19.35 13.69
N GLN A 296 4.72 19.20 14.98
CA GLN A 296 5.08 20.20 16.00
C GLN A 296 6.41 19.79 16.65
N ALA A 297 7.33 20.72 16.74
CA ALA A 297 8.64 20.50 17.35
C ALA A 297 9.13 21.75 18.08
N ALA A 298 10.13 21.56 18.93
CA ALA A 298 10.92 22.61 19.52
C ALA A 298 12.39 22.18 19.56
N PHE A 299 13.32 23.10 19.48
CA PHE A 299 14.73 22.76 19.76
C PHE A 299 14.85 22.29 21.22
N ALA A 300 15.55 21.19 21.47
CA ALA A 300 15.75 20.66 22.81
C ALA A 300 16.41 21.66 23.75
N ALA A 301 17.23 22.56 23.20
CA ALA A 301 17.87 23.66 23.92
C ALA A 301 16.94 24.88 24.14
N ALA A 302 15.72 24.90 23.55
CA ALA A 302 14.71 25.95 23.72
C ALA A 302 13.29 25.36 23.69
N PRO A 303 12.92 24.47 24.61
CA PRO A 303 11.66 23.72 24.55
C PRO A 303 10.42 24.62 24.71
N GLY A 304 10.58 25.83 25.24
CA GLY A 304 9.50 26.83 25.38
C GLY A 304 9.18 27.60 24.10
N VAL A 305 9.85 27.31 22.94
CA VAL A 305 9.63 28.00 21.67
C VAL A 305 9.26 26.96 20.60
N PRO A 306 8.01 26.46 20.62
CA PRO A 306 7.56 25.47 19.63
C PRO A 306 7.37 26.11 18.26
N PHE A 307 7.53 25.31 17.22
CA PHE A 307 7.19 25.64 15.85
C PHE A 307 6.52 24.45 15.16
N ALA A 308 5.82 24.71 14.07
CA ALA A 308 5.11 23.67 13.32
C ALA A 308 5.52 23.72 11.86
N THR A 309 5.57 22.55 11.25
CA THR A 309 5.80 22.37 9.80
C THR A 309 4.77 21.42 9.23
N THR A 310 4.17 21.80 8.12
CA THR A 310 3.23 20.94 7.40
C THR A 310 3.91 20.38 6.14
N THR A 311 3.73 19.08 5.90
CA THR A 311 4.29 18.41 4.72
C THR A 311 3.66 18.91 3.42
N ALA A 312 4.28 18.57 2.29
CA ALA A 312 3.61 18.62 1.01
C ALA A 312 2.34 17.76 1.02
N ALA A 313 1.26 18.28 0.46
CA ALA A 313 -0.02 17.57 0.43
C ALA A 313 -0.05 16.56 -0.72
N ILE A 314 -0.50 15.35 -0.43
CA ILE A 314 -0.87 14.39 -1.47
C ILE A 314 -2.13 14.85 -2.20
N ALA A 315 -2.34 14.36 -3.43
CA ALA A 315 -3.55 14.62 -4.16
C ALA A 315 -4.77 13.97 -3.48
N ARG A 316 -5.87 14.71 -3.36
CA ARG A 316 -7.15 14.15 -2.89
C ARG A 316 -7.72 13.17 -3.91
N ASP A 317 -7.65 13.53 -5.18
CA ASP A 317 -8.16 12.74 -6.30
C ASP A 317 -7.02 12.06 -7.04
N SER A 318 -7.21 10.78 -7.33
CA SER A 318 -6.23 9.98 -8.06
C SER A 318 -6.91 9.09 -9.09
N ALA A 319 -6.36 9.03 -10.28
CA ALA A 319 -6.65 7.97 -11.24
C ALA A 319 -5.94 6.69 -10.82
N LEU A 320 -6.64 5.57 -10.90
CA LEU A 320 -6.12 4.24 -10.61
C LEU A 320 -6.00 3.45 -11.91
N LEU A 321 -4.81 2.92 -12.18
CA LEU A 321 -4.52 2.12 -13.35
C LEU A 321 -3.87 0.81 -12.90
N GLY A 322 -4.12 -0.28 -13.62
CA GLY A 322 -3.48 -1.54 -13.31
C GLY A 322 -3.45 -2.50 -14.48
N LEU A 323 -2.43 -3.34 -14.50
CA LEU A 323 -2.29 -4.45 -15.44
C LEU A 323 -1.70 -5.63 -14.69
N SER A 324 -2.28 -6.82 -14.88
CA SER A 324 -1.75 -8.05 -14.29
C SER A 324 -2.02 -9.25 -15.17
N ALA A 325 -1.20 -10.28 -14.99
CA ALA A 325 -1.32 -11.57 -15.65
C ALA A 325 -1.16 -12.68 -14.62
N ASP A 326 -2.02 -13.70 -14.72
CA ASP A 326 -1.97 -14.93 -13.93
C ASP A 326 -1.79 -16.11 -14.90
N PHE A 327 -0.72 -16.86 -14.75
CA PHE A 327 -0.42 -18.05 -15.53
C PHE A 327 -0.63 -19.29 -14.65
N ALA A 328 -1.70 -20.03 -14.91
CA ALA A 328 -1.96 -21.33 -14.28
C ALA A 328 -1.17 -22.40 -15.06
N PHE A 329 -0.21 -23.01 -14.38
CA PHE A 329 0.68 -24.02 -14.96
C PHE A 329 0.05 -25.40 -14.92
N ASP A 330 -0.64 -25.72 -13.80
CA ASP A 330 -1.43 -26.93 -13.59
C ASP A 330 -2.64 -26.61 -12.70
N GLU A 331 -3.35 -27.64 -12.23
CA GLU A 331 -4.55 -27.47 -11.39
C GLU A 331 -4.25 -26.82 -10.01
N GLY A 332 -3.01 -26.88 -9.51
CA GLY A 332 -2.63 -26.43 -8.18
C GLY A 332 -1.72 -25.20 -8.16
N VAL A 333 -0.97 -24.91 -9.24
CA VAL A 333 0.08 -23.89 -9.22
C VAL A 333 -0.22 -22.76 -10.21
N THR A 334 -0.18 -21.52 -9.71
CA THR A 334 -0.35 -20.31 -10.53
C THR A 334 0.78 -19.32 -10.23
N PHE A 335 1.47 -18.86 -11.27
CA PHE A 335 2.37 -17.71 -11.21
C PHE A 335 1.59 -16.45 -11.57
N PHE A 336 1.91 -15.34 -10.92
CA PHE A 336 1.29 -14.06 -11.24
C PHE A 336 2.31 -12.93 -11.24
N ALA A 337 2.04 -11.92 -12.05
CA ALA A 337 2.76 -10.66 -12.05
C ALA A 337 1.79 -9.50 -12.32
N GLY A 338 2.11 -8.30 -11.85
CA GLY A 338 1.27 -7.15 -12.09
C GLY A 338 1.92 -5.84 -11.70
N TRP A 339 1.35 -4.79 -12.26
CA TRP A 339 1.64 -3.39 -11.96
C TRP A 339 0.34 -2.67 -11.63
N GLN A 340 0.40 -1.74 -10.67
CA GLN A 340 -0.67 -0.82 -10.33
C GLN A 340 -0.10 0.56 -10.08
N GLY A 341 -0.75 1.58 -10.63
CA GLY A 341 -0.42 2.98 -10.47
C GLY A 341 -1.58 3.79 -9.88
N SER A 342 -1.25 4.77 -9.05
CA SER A 342 -2.13 5.84 -8.59
C SER A 342 -1.51 7.17 -9.02
N ILE A 343 -2.25 7.97 -9.77
CA ILE A 343 -1.75 9.21 -10.37
C ILE A 343 -2.69 10.35 -9.95
N GLY A 344 -2.18 11.28 -9.19
CA GLY A 344 -2.87 12.50 -8.77
C GLY A 344 -2.09 13.75 -9.19
N SER A 345 -2.63 14.93 -8.90
CA SER A 345 -2.05 16.23 -9.30
C SER A 345 -0.71 16.53 -8.60
N SER A 346 -0.52 16.06 -7.37
CA SER A 346 0.68 16.32 -6.55
C SER A 346 1.36 15.05 -6.06
N SER A 347 0.79 13.88 -6.34
CA SER A 347 1.35 12.61 -5.87
C SER A 347 1.17 11.50 -6.87
N THR A 348 2.18 10.64 -6.97
CA THR A 348 2.13 9.41 -7.77
C THR A 348 2.60 8.25 -6.91
N ALA A 349 2.02 7.07 -7.13
CA ALA A 349 2.50 5.84 -6.54
C ALA A 349 2.43 4.71 -7.56
N GLN A 350 3.41 3.81 -7.53
CA GLN A 350 3.49 2.65 -8.40
C GLN A 350 3.86 1.43 -7.59
N THR A 351 3.19 0.31 -7.85
CA THR A 351 3.47 -0.96 -7.21
C THR A 351 3.65 -2.03 -8.27
N PHE A 352 4.77 -2.72 -8.24
CA PHE A 352 5.03 -3.93 -9.00
C PHE A 352 4.98 -5.12 -8.06
N ARG A 353 4.47 -6.23 -8.54
CA ARG A 353 4.39 -7.47 -7.78
C ARG A 353 4.58 -8.69 -8.67
N ALA A 354 5.11 -9.74 -8.09
CA ALA A 354 5.15 -11.06 -8.69
C ALA A 354 5.11 -12.13 -7.58
N GLY A 355 4.58 -13.29 -7.90
CA GLY A 355 4.47 -14.34 -6.90
C GLY A 355 3.88 -15.63 -7.44
N LEU A 356 3.57 -16.52 -6.51
CA LEU A 356 2.97 -17.80 -6.77
C LEU A 356 1.81 -18.09 -5.81
N ARG A 357 0.91 -18.94 -6.25
CA ARG A 357 -0.20 -19.52 -5.47
C ARG A 357 -0.19 -21.02 -5.62
N MET A 358 -0.47 -21.71 -4.53
CA MET A 358 -0.66 -23.14 -4.47
C MET A 358 -2.02 -23.42 -3.83
N THR A 359 -2.82 -24.24 -4.49
CA THR A 359 -4.16 -24.65 -4.02
C THR A 359 -4.17 -26.17 -3.86
N TRP A 360 -4.69 -26.68 -2.74
CA TRP A 360 -4.80 -28.10 -2.45
C TRP A 360 -6.09 -28.42 -1.68
#